data_1478c86ec1d6c6c25d4bfc682516ee0e
#
_entry.id   1478c86ec1d6c6c25d4bfc682516ee0e
#
_cell.length_a   1.000
_cell.length_b   1.000
_cell.length_c   1.000
_cell.angle_alpha   90.00
_cell.angle_beta   90.00
_cell.angle_gamma   90.00
#
_symmetry.space_group_name_H-M   'P 1'
#
loop_
_entity.id
_entity.type
_entity.pdbx_description
1 polymer ?
#
loop_
_entity_poly.entity_id
_entity_poly.type
_entity_poly.pdbx_seq_one_letter_code
_entity_poly.pdbx_strand_id
1 'polypeptide(L)'
;MVDAMTTSHALAHRPVRLVALGALAIVLAMAAARAEASAPLVRVDLLSEQAGLTAGGEVWIGIRQRIAPGWHTYWTNPGDSGEPMTMEWTLPPGFTAGPLVWPHPERIPVGPAMSHGYTGEVVLLTRLTTPPDLVPGRPVAIGGRAGWLVCEKICIPEEARVELMLPVLAGRAPASPDAPLIAQARRAVPVPSPWPATVSVAPARVVLTLAARELSAGAIADVWFYPGQWGLIEHAAPQEARVDARGLTLVMARGPLPAAAQAPVEGVLVVKERIEGGTVSQAFVIRGDAERGTGDPSVLSLAAAIGLALLGGLLLNLMPCVLPVLSVKVLALLGHADTSAAALRRHGLAHTAGVLTCFVALAAALLALRAGGMGVGWGFQLQSPLVVTLLAYLFFALGLSLSGVLSVGGRLAGVGHALVARPGYAGSFFTGALVAVAATPCTAPFMGVATGFALTQPAPSALAVFLALGLGLALPYLVLSLAPAWRRWLPRPGPWMERLKQVLAFPL
;
A
#
# COMPACT_ATOMS: atom_id res chain seq x y z
N MET A 1 -59.04 38.42 -2.75
CA MET A 1 -58.19 37.92 -3.85
C MET A 1 -56.73 37.73 -3.38
N VAL A 2 -56.55 37.16 -2.18
CA VAL A 2 -55.21 36.95 -1.52
C VAL A 2 -54.98 35.50 -1.04
N ASP A 3 -55.96 34.58 -1.14
CA ASP A 3 -55.87 33.23 -0.59
C ASP A 3 -55.53 32.11 -1.58
N ALA A 4 -55.18 32.41 -2.84
CA ALA A 4 -54.91 31.38 -3.84
C ALA A 4 -53.41 31.10 -4.12
N MET A 5 -52.46 31.77 -3.41
CA MET A 5 -51.05 31.68 -3.72
C MET A 5 -50.24 30.83 -2.72
N THR A 6 -50.81 30.43 -1.60
CA THR A 6 -50.10 29.67 -0.52
C THR A 6 -50.22 28.15 -0.64
N THR A 7 -51.13 27.63 -1.45
CA THR A 7 -51.34 26.15 -1.59
C THR A 7 -50.49 25.50 -2.69
N SER A 8 -49.86 26.28 -3.60
CA SER A 8 -49.08 25.71 -4.72
C SER A 8 -47.66 25.22 -4.33
N HIS A 9 -47.06 25.75 -3.26
CA HIS A 9 -45.71 25.36 -2.86
C HIS A 9 -45.64 24.05 -2.03
N ALA A 10 -46.74 23.63 -1.41
CA ALA A 10 -46.78 22.41 -0.59
C ALA A 10 -46.87 21.12 -1.41
N LEU A 11 -47.37 21.18 -2.66
CA LEU A 11 -47.55 20.01 -3.53
C LEU A 11 -46.27 19.64 -4.32
N ALA A 12 -45.38 20.59 -4.56
CA ALA A 12 -44.16 20.38 -5.36
C ALA A 12 -43.04 19.61 -4.61
N HIS A 13 -43.08 19.54 -3.27
CA HIS A 13 -42.04 18.87 -2.46
C HIS A 13 -42.39 17.42 -2.06
N ARG A 14 -43.61 16.96 -2.33
CA ARG A 14 -44.02 15.56 -2.00
C ARG A 14 -43.27 14.48 -2.79
N PRO A 15 -43.06 14.59 -4.12
CA PRO A 15 -42.34 13.54 -4.86
C PRO A 15 -40.87 13.46 -4.50
N VAL A 16 -40.21 14.58 -4.18
CA VAL A 16 -38.79 14.59 -3.79
C VAL A 16 -38.58 13.92 -2.41
N ARG A 17 -39.50 14.11 -1.47
CA ARG A 17 -39.43 13.44 -0.15
C ARG A 17 -39.69 11.94 -0.25
N LEU A 18 -40.59 11.49 -1.13
CA LEU A 18 -40.85 10.06 -1.36
C LEU A 18 -39.67 9.35 -2.03
N VAL A 19 -39.00 10.00 -2.97
CA VAL A 19 -37.78 9.47 -3.61
C VAL A 19 -36.61 9.41 -2.61
N ALA A 20 -36.46 10.44 -1.76
CA ALA A 20 -35.41 10.46 -0.74
C ALA A 20 -35.64 9.38 0.35
N LEU A 21 -36.89 9.18 0.78
CA LEU A 21 -37.24 8.13 1.73
C LEU A 21 -37.10 6.72 1.11
N GLY A 22 -37.43 6.54 -0.16
CA GLY A 22 -37.21 5.30 -0.90
C GLY A 22 -35.73 4.98 -1.07
N ALA A 23 -34.89 5.97 -1.40
CA ALA A 23 -33.45 5.81 -1.49
C ALA A 23 -32.82 5.47 -0.10
N LEU A 24 -33.28 6.13 0.97
CA LEU A 24 -32.82 5.83 2.32
C LEU A 24 -33.25 4.42 2.77
N ALA A 25 -34.46 3.99 2.44
CA ALA A 25 -34.93 2.63 2.73
C ALA A 25 -34.14 1.56 1.97
N ILE A 26 -33.78 1.84 0.71
CA ILE A 26 -32.93 0.94 -0.08
C ILE A 26 -31.51 0.86 0.50
N VAL A 27 -30.92 2.00 0.90
CA VAL A 27 -29.61 2.05 1.55
C VAL A 27 -29.61 1.32 2.89
N LEU A 28 -30.67 1.49 3.69
CA LEU A 28 -30.85 0.79 4.96
C LEU A 28 -31.10 -0.73 4.76
N ALA A 29 -31.85 -1.12 3.73
CA ALA A 29 -32.06 -2.52 3.37
C ALA A 29 -30.77 -3.16 2.86
N MET A 30 -29.97 -2.45 2.07
CA MET A 30 -28.63 -2.92 1.64
C MET A 30 -27.64 -2.99 2.81
N ALA A 31 -27.73 -2.09 3.78
CA ALA A 31 -26.92 -2.15 5.01
C ALA A 31 -27.33 -3.32 5.89
N ALA A 32 -28.61 -3.62 5.99
CA ALA A 32 -29.13 -4.77 6.74
C ALA A 32 -28.80 -6.12 6.08
N ALA A 33 -28.83 -6.19 4.75
CA ALA A 33 -28.43 -7.39 4.00
C ALA A 33 -26.93 -7.71 4.10
N ARG A 34 -26.08 -6.73 4.47
CA ARG A 34 -24.64 -6.94 4.75
C ARG A 34 -24.35 -7.50 6.14
N ALA A 35 -25.33 -7.63 7.01
CA ALA A 35 -25.18 -8.11 8.39
C ALA A 35 -25.28 -9.65 8.53
N GLU A 36 -25.43 -10.43 7.46
CA GLU A 36 -25.10 -11.85 7.49
C GLU A 36 -23.59 -11.98 7.60
N ALA A 37 -23.11 -12.21 8.83
CA ALA A 37 -21.72 -12.49 9.10
C ALA A 37 -21.32 -13.74 8.31
N SER A 38 -20.67 -13.54 7.16
CA SER A 38 -20.02 -14.63 6.44
C SER A 38 -19.06 -15.32 7.40
N ALA A 39 -19.04 -16.65 7.41
CA ALA A 39 -18.10 -17.40 8.24
C ALA A 39 -16.68 -16.86 7.99
N PRO A 40 -15.87 -16.67 9.05
CA PRO A 40 -14.53 -16.12 8.90
C PRO A 40 -13.70 -17.00 7.94
N LEU A 41 -12.97 -16.36 7.05
CA LEU A 41 -12.11 -17.04 6.09
C LEU A 41 -10.87 -17.64 6.77
N VAL A 42 -10.48 -17.06 7.91
CA VAL A 42 -9.41 -17.60 8.76
C VAL A 42 -9.93 -17.76 10.16
N ARG A 43 -9.84 -18.98 10.69
CA ARG A 43 -10.10 -19.24 12.10
C ARG A 43 -8.79 -19.22 12.87
N VAL A 44 -8.74 -18.43 13.95
CA VAL A 44 -7.55 -18.28 14.77
C VAL A 44 -7.81 -18.81 16.17
N ASP A 45 -6.93 -19.69 16.65
CA ASP A 45 -6.97 -20.27 17.99
C ASP A 45 -5.61 -20.13 18.68
N LEU A 46 -5.58 -20.02 20.02
CA LEU A 46 -4.35 -20.11 20.80
C LEU A 46 -4.13 -21.55 21.26
N LEU A 47 -2.91 -22.01 21.15
CA LEU A 47 -2.45 -23.32 21.57
C LEU A 47 -1.35 -23.16 22.62
N SER A 48 -1.21 -24.10 23.53
CA SER A 48 -0.09 -24.15 24.48
C SER A 48 0.72 -25.43 24.33
N GLU A 49 2.05 -25.35 24.41
CA GLU A 49 2.91 -26.54 24.44
C GLU A 49 2.69 -27.37 25.71
N GLN A 50 2.33 -26.70 26.81
CA GLN A 50 2.13 -27.31 28.11
C GLN A 50 0.67 -27.25 28.53
N ALA A 51 0.20 -28.24 29.29
CA ALA A 51 -1.17 -28.31 29.78
C ALA A 51 -1.45 -27.32 30.94
N GLY A 52 -0.49 -26.53 31.36
CA GLY A 52 -0.62 -25.50 32.38
C GLY A 52 0.64 -24.65 32.49
N LEU A 53 0.57 -23.64 33.35
CA LEU A 53 1.65 -22.67 33.59
C LEU A 53 2.38 -22.99 34.89
N THR A 54 3.66 -22.67 34.96
CA THR A 54 4.47 -22.75 36.18
C THR A 54 5.03 -21.38 36.53
N ALA A 55 5.20 -21.10 37.81
CA ALA A 55 5.77 -19.86 38.28
C ALA A 55 7.22 -19.66 37.78
N GLY A 56 7.53 -18.47 37.27
CA GLY A 56 8.85 -18.13 36.75
C GLY A 56 9.31 -18.96 35.54
N GLY A 57 8.38 -19.58 34.81
CA GLY A 57 8.67 -20.45 33.68
C GLY A 57 8.52 -19.76 32.32
N GLU A 58 8.90 -20.49 31.27
CA GLU A 58 8.61 -20.14 29.88
C GLU A 58 7.80 -21.25 29.23
N VAL A 59 6.84 -20.87 28.38
CA VAL A 59 6.03 -21.79 27.61
C VAL A 59 5.86 -21.28 26.17
N TRP A 60 5.88 -22.20 25.21
CA TRP A 60 5.53 -21.86 23.84
C TRP A 60 4.03 -21.79 23.68
N ILE A 61 3.57 -20.65 23.15
CA ILE A 61 2.19 -20.42 22.73
C ILE A 61 2.17 -20.42 21.20
N GLY A 62 1.27 -21.20 20.63
CA GLY A 62 0.98 -21.24 19.21
C GLY A 62 -0.23 -20.41 18.88
N ILE A 63 -0.16 -19.63 17.80
CA ILE A 63 -1.29 -18.92 17.21
C ILE A 63 -1.59 -19.68 15.92
N ARG A 64 -2.59 -20.55 15.98
CA ARG A 64 -2.99 -21.38 14.84
C ARG A 64 -3.95 -20.61 13.95
N GLN A 65 -3.61 -20.50 12.68
CA GLN A 65 -4.50 -20.02 11.62
C GLN A 65 -4.96 -21.22 10.78
N ARG A 66 -6.26 -21.41 10.65
CA ARG A 66 -6.89 -22.32 9.71
C ARG A 66 -7.54 -21.52 8.60
N ILE A 67 -6.92 -21.55 7.44
CA ILE A 67 -7.20 -20.71 6.29
C ILE A 67 -8.14 -21.47 5.35
N ALA A 68 -9.21 -20.80 4.89
CA ALA A 68 -10.16 -21.39 3.95
C ALA A 68 -9.48 -21.81 2.63
N PRO A 69 -9.93 -22.89 1.97
CA PRO A 69 -9.38 -23.32 0.69
C PRO A 69 -9.41 -22.22 -0.37
N GLY A 70 -8.28 -22.04 -1.08
CA GLY A 70 -8.11 -21.00 -2.09
C GLY A 70 -7.64 -19.65 -1.52
N TRP A 71 -7.72 -19.45 -0.20
CA TRP A 71 -7.26 -18.24 0.48
C TRP A 71 -5.88 -18.42 1.08
N HIS A 72 -5.20 -17.29 1.34
CA HIS A 72 -3.87 -17.27 1.96
C HIS A 72 -3.70 -16.08 2.92
N THR A 73 -2.81 -16.26 3.89
CA THR A 73 -2.30 -15.20 4.77
C THR A 73 -0.81 -14.97 4.49
N TYR A 74 -0.19 -14.01 5.17
CA TYR A 74 1.11 -13.50 4.78
C TYR A 74 2.20 -13.77 5.80
N TRP A 75 3.43 -13.88 5.30
CA TRP A 75 4.66 -13.91 6.09
C TRP A 75 5.10 -12.46 6.42
N THR A 76 6.19 -12.31 7.23
CA THR A 76 6.73 -10.99 7.63
C THR A 76 7.06 -10.07 6.46
N ASN A 77 7.61 -10.60 5.37
CA ASN A 77 7.69 -9.92 4.09
C ASN A 77 6.68 -10.57 3.13
N PRO A 78 5.55 -9.93 2.88
CA PRO A 78 4.45 -10.53 2.14
C PRO A 78 4.72 -10.70 0.63
N GLY A 79 5.87 -10.24 0.13
CA GLY A 79 6.16 -10.23 -1.31
C GLY A 79 5.62 -8.97 -1.99
N ASP A 80 4.94 -9.14 -3.13
CA ASP A 80 4.46 -8.01 -3.93
C ASP A 80 3.22 -7.33 -3.35
N SER A 81 2.46 -8.02 -2.51
CA SER A 81 1.24 -7.48 -1.89
C SER A 81 0.93 -8.17 -0.57
N GLY A 82 0.15 -7.50 0.29
CA GLY A 82 -0.34 -8.03 1.55
C GLY A 82 0.31 -7.42 2.79
N GLU A 83 -0.12 -7.89 3.95
CA GLU A 83 0.38 -7.48 5.26
C GLU A 83 0.49 -8.67 6.19
N PRO A 84 1.55 -8.76 7.02
CA PRO A 84 1.71 -9.82 8.00
C PRO A 84 0.67 -9.72 9.11
N MET A 85 0.39 -10.84 9.78
CA MET A 85 -0.44 -10.88 10.97
C MET A 85 0.17 -10.03 12.09
N THR A 86 -0.70 -9.33 12.82
CA THR A 86 -0.37 -8.62 14.05
C THR A 86 -1.05 -9.25 15.25
N MET A 87 -0.44 -9.15 16.44
CA MET A 87 -1.01 -9.64 17.69
C MET A 87 -0.84 -8.61 18.79
N GLU A 88 -1.95 -8.10 19.30
CA GLU A 88 -2.01 -7.22 20.45
C GLU A 88 -2.39 -8.06 21.68
N TRP A 89 -1.43 -8.35 22.53
CA TRP A 89 -1.62 -9.20 23.69
C TRP A 89 -2.39 -8.48 24.82
N THR A 90 -3.32 -9.20 25.41
CA THR A 90 -3.99 -8.83 26.67
C THR A 90 -3.57 -9.87 27.72
N LEU A 91 -2.55 -9.54 28.48
CA LEU A 91 -1.94 -10.46 29.46
C LEU A 91 -2.19 -9.95 30.90
N PRO A 92 -2.29 -10.88 31.87
CA PRO A 92 -2.32 -10.48 33.28
C PRO A 92 -1.00 -9.82 33.70
N PRO A 93 -0.99 -9.07 34.82
CA PRO A 93 0.24 -8.44 35.32
C PRO A 93 1.40 -9.44 35.52
N GLY A 94 2.62 -9.02 35.13
CA GLY A 94 3.83 -9.81 35.25
C GLY A 94 4.08 -10.82 34.13
N PHE A 95 3.12 -11.05 33.25
CA PHE A 95 3.34 -11.87 32.05
C PHE A 95 3.93 -11.05 30.93
N THR A 96 4.82 -11.66 30.14
CA THR A 96 5.37 -11.04 28.92
C THR A 96 5.35 -12.02 27.76
N ALA A 97 4.87 -11.56 26.61
CA ALA A 97 4.98 -12.31 25.36
C ALA A 97 6.17 -11.80 24.54
N GLY A 98 6.96 -12.71 24.03
CA GLY A 98 8.03 -12.41 23.08
C GLY A 98 7.50 -12.04 21.68
N PRO A 99 8.40 -11.73 20.75
CA PRO A 99 8.03 -11.50 19.36
C PRO A 99 7.43 -12.76 18.73
N LEU A 100 6.63 -12.56 17.68
CA LEU A 100 6.13 -13.66 16.85
C LEU A 100 7.30 -14.32 16.10
N VAL A 101 7.34 -15.64 16.18
CA VAL A 101 8.29 -16.50 15.47
C VAL A 101 7.55 -17.17 14.33
N TRP A 102 8.09 -17.00 13.13
CA TRP A 102 7.42 -17.36 11.89
C TRP A 102 8.02 -18.62 11.29
N PRO A 103 7.23 -19.65 10.93
CA PRO A 103 7.67 -20.70 10.03
C PRO A 103 8.12 -20.12 8.68
N HIS A 104 8.89 -20.88 7.92
CA HIS A 104 9.24 -20.45 6.57
C HIS A 104 7.99 -20.32 5.68
N PRO A 105 7.92 -19.32 4.80
CA PRO A 105 6.77 -19.11 3.93
C PRO A 105 6.77 -20.04 2.73
N GLU A 106 5.62 -20.03 2.03
CA GLU A 106 5.42 -20.59 0.70
C GLU A 106 5.35 -19.50 -0.35
N ARG A 107 5.62 -19.85 -1.62
CA ARG A 107 5.38 -19.00 -2.79
C ARG A 107 3.94 -19.13 -3.23
N ILE A 108 3.22 -18.05 -3.29
CA ILE A 108 1.80 -18.00 -3.65
C ILE A 108 1.66 -17.06 -4.85
N PRO A 109 1.56 -17.59 -6.09
CA PRO A 109 1.38 -16.76 -7.27
C PRO A 109 -0.04 -16.20 -7.32
N VAL A 110 -0.15 -14.87 -7.48
CA VAL A 110 -1.43 -14.15 -7.60
C VAL A 110 -1.40 -13.32 -8.88
N GLY A 111 -1.85 -13.90 -9.98
CA GLY A 111 -1.71 -13.27 -11.30
C GLY A 111 -0.24 -13.03 -11.68
N PRO A 112 0.16 -11.77 -11.98
CA PRO A 112 1.57 -11.45 -12.27
C PRO A 112 2.43 -11.26 -11.02
N ALA A 113 1.84 -11.21 -9.83
CA ALA A 113 2.49 -10.96 -8.55
C ALA A 113 2.83 -12.26 -7.82
N MET A 114 3.83 -12.19 -6.93
CA MET A 114 4.22 -13.28 -6.03
C MET A 114 4.03 -12.85 -4.59
N SER A 115 3.16 -13.55 -3.86
CA SER A 115 3.01 -13.39 -2.43
C SER A 115 3.83 -14.44 -1.67
N HIS A 116 4.31 -14.07 -0.49
CA HIS A 116 4.97 -14.96 0.46
C HIS A 116 4.05 -15.13 1.67
N GLY A 117 3.63 -16.33 1.94
CA GLY A 117 2.64 -16.54 3.00
C GLY A 117 2.34 -18.00 3.27
N TYR A 118 1.10 -18.24 3.66
CA TYR A 118 0.65 -19.55 4.13
C TYR A 118 -0.73 -19.88 3.57
N THR A 119 -0.94 -21.16 3.28
CA THR A 119 -2.23 -21.73 2.89
C THR A 119 -2.62 -22.85 3.86
N GLY A 120 -3.91 -23.21 3.92
CA GLY A 120 -4.40 -24.31 4.76
C GLY A 120 -4.23 -24.04 6.26
N GLU A 121 -3.22 -24.63 6.91
CA GLU A 121 -2.99 -24.45 8.34
C GLU A 121 -1.56 -24.01 8.63
N VAL A 122 -1.39 -22.98 9.46
CA VAL A 122 -0.11 -22.53 9.97
C VAL A 122 -0.20 -22.22 11.46
N VAL A 123 0.87 -22.46 12.20
CA VAL A 123 1.01 -22.11 13.60
C VAL A 123 2.20 -21.17 13.77
N LEU A 124 1.90 -19.89 14.06
CA LEU A 124 2.91 -18.92 14.48
C LEU A 124 3.21 -19.12 15.95
N LEU A 125 4.43 -18.86 16.36
CA LEU A 125 4.86 -19.16 17.73
C LEU A 125 5.26 -17.88 18.48
N THR A 126 5.08 -17.90 19.79
CA THR A 126 5.69 -16.92 20.70
C THR A 126 6.09 -17.58 22.00
N ARG A 127 7.08 -17.02 22.68
CA ARG A 127 7.41 -17.42 24.06
C ARG A 127 6.63 -16.55 25.03
N LEU A 128 5.92 -17.18 25.94
CA LEU A 128 5.27 -16.53 27.05
C LEU A 128 6.09 -16.77 28.31
N THR A 129 6.53 -15.70 28.95
CA THR A 129 7.22 -15.76 30.25
C THR A 129 6.22 -15.46 31.34
N THR A 130 6.22 -16.28 32.37
CA THR A 130 5.32 -16.20 33.53
C THR A 130 6.01 -15.55 34.73
N PRO A 131 5.30 -14.77 35.55
CA PRO A 131 5.88 -14.19 36.77
C PRO A 131 6.21 -15.26 37.83
N PRO A 132 7.18 -14.99 38.73
CA PRO A 132 7.62 -15.95 39.73
C PRO A 132 6.65 -16.15 40.88
N ASP A 133 5.69 -15.27 41.04
CA ASP A 133 4.71 -15.23 42.13
C ASP A 133 3.33 -15.83 41.77
N LEU A 134 3.26 -16.62 40.70
CA LEU A 134 2.03 -17.32 40.32
C LEU A 134 1.57 -18.29 41.39
N VAL A 135 0.27 -18.15 41.77
CA VAL A 135 -0.35 -19.02 42.74
C VAL A 135 -0.96 -20.24 42.06
N PRO A 136 -0.51 -21.47 42.40
CA PRO A 136 -1.10 -22.70 41.88
C PRO A 136 -2.60 -22.82 42.16
N GLY A 137 -3.32 -23.51 41.25
CA GLY A 137 -4.74 -23.82 41.42
C GLY A 137 -5.69 -22.76 40.85
N ARG A 138 -5.22 -21.57 40.45
CA ARG A 138 -6.01 -20.57 39.76
C ARG A 138 -5.75 -20.62 38.26
N PRO A 139 -6.76 -20.75 37.40
CA PRO A 139 -6.57 -20.63 35.94
C PRO A 139 -6.26 -19.19 35.57
N VAL A 140 -5.43 -19.04 34.55
CA VAL A 140 -5.03 -17.75 34.00
C VAL A 140 -5.53 -17.66 32.56
N ALA A 141 -6.18 -16.55 32.23
CA ALA A 141 -6.56 -16.23 30.86
C ALA A 141 -5.41 -15.53 30.15
N ILE A 142 -5.00 -16.06 29.02
CA ILE A 142 -4.03 -15.48 28.09
C ILE A 142 -4.77 -15.19 26.81
N GLY A 143 -4.78 -13.94 26.37
CA GLY A 143 -5.53 -13.60 25.19
C GLY A 143 -5.01 -12.34 24.51
N GLY A 144 -5.72 -11.92 23.48
CA GLY A 144 -5.40 -10.72 22.72
C GLY A 144 -6.30 -10.55 21.51
N ARG A 145 -5.95 -9.54 20.71
CA ARG A 145 -6.56 -9.25 19.42
C ARG A 145 -5.55 -9.56 18.32
N ALA A 146 -5.91 -10.48 17.46
CA ALA A 146 -5.17 -10.84 16.28
C ALA A 146 -5.81 -10.15 15.07
N GLY A 147 -4.99 -9.48 14.24
CA GLY A 147 -5.43 -8.87 12.99
C GLY A 147 -4.58 -9.38 11.83
N TRP A 148 -5.20 -9.65 10.70
CA TRP A 148 -4.51 -10.16 9.51
C TRP A 148 -5.22 -9.74 8.22
N LEU A 149 -4.50 -9.86 7.12
CA LEU A 149 -5.05 -9.76 5.79
C LEU A 149 -5.19 -11.17 5.21
N VAL A 150 -6.36 -11.51 4.66
CA VAL A 150 -6.60 -12.77 3.96
C VAL A 150 -6.99 -12.49 2.52
N CYS A 151 -6.34 -13.15 1.57
CA CYS A 151 -6.49 -12.84 0.15
C CYS A 151 -6.69 -14.10 -0.70
N GLU A 152 -7.48 -13.94 -1.78
CA GLU A 152 -7.56 -14.83 -2.95
C GLU A 152 -7.30 -13.98 -4.21
N LYS A 153 -8.34 -13.30 -4.71
CA LYS A 153 -8.29 -12.28 -5.78
C LYS A 153 -8.42 -10.86 -5.20
N ILE A 154 -9.06 -10.76 -4.08
CA ILE A 154 -9.21 -9.55 -3.28
C ILE A 154 -8.69 -9.82 -1.88
N CYS A 155 -8.23 -8.77 -1.21
CA CYS A 155 -7.75 -8.86 0.16
C CYS A 155 -8.81 -8.33 1.12
N ILE A 156 -9.10 -9.10 2.15
CA ILE A 156 -10.08 -8.78 3.18
C ILE A 156 -9.35 -8.69 4.51
N PRO A 157 -9.40 -7.56 5.20
CA PRO A 157 -8.90 -7.46 6.56
C PRO A 157 -9.86 -8.19 7.50
N GLU A 158 -9.32 -9.08 8.31
CA GLU A 158 -10.05 -9.78 9.36
C GLU A 158 -9.34 -9.58 10.69
N GLU A 159 -10.11 -9.65 11.78
CA GLU A 159 -9.61 -9.65 13.14
C GLU A 159 -10.38 -10.64 14.01
N ALA A 160 -9.74 -11.18 15.03
CA ALA A 160 -10.39 -12.00 16.04
C ALA A 160 -9.83 -11.70 17.43
N ARG A 161 -10.68 -11.83 18.44
CA ARG A 161 -10.26 -11.96 19.82
C ARG A 161 -10.03 -13.42 20.11
N VAL A 162 -8.87 -13.72 20.67
CA VAL A 162 -8.46 -15.08 21.03
C VAL A 162 -8.13 -15.14 22.50
N GLU A 163 -8.52 -16.24 23.15
CA GLU A 163 -8.28 -16.46 24.56
C GLU A 163 -8.00 -17.92 24.82
N LEU A 164 -7.08 -18.19 25.75
CA LEU A 164 -6.70 -19.52 26.19
C LEU A 164 -6.64 -19.53 27.72
N MET A 165 -7.40 -20.42 28.34
CA MET A 165 -7.40 -20.63 29.77
C MET A 165 -6.43 -21.72 30.14
N LEU A 166 -5.42 -21.40 30.96
CA LEU A 166 -4.44 -22.37 31.43
C LEU A 166 -4.40 -22.45 32.95
N PRO A 167 -4.44 -23.65 33.55
CA PRO A 167 -4.28 -23.81 35.00
C PRO A 167 -2.83 -23.49 35.40
N VAL A 168 -2.65 -22.94 36.60
CA VAL A 168 -1.33 -22.79 37.21
C VAL A 168 -1.03 -24.03 38.05
N LEU A 169 0.09 -24.66 37.79
CA LEU A 169 0.52 -25.89 38.42
C LEU A 169 1.67 -25.66 39.42
N ALA A 170 1.69 -26.42 40.53
CA ALA A 170 2.75 -26.33 41.52
C ALA A 170 4.06 -26.93 41.10
N GLY A 171 4.09 -27.72 40.05
CA GLY A 171 5.29 -28.43 39.54
C GLY A 171 5.34 -28.39 38.01
N ARG A 172 6.24 -29.18 37.45
CA ARG A 172 6.45 -29.23 36.00
C ARG A 172 5.14 -29.57 35.27
N ALA A 173 4.74 -28.71 34.37
CA ALA A 173 3.56 -28.93 33.56
C ALA A 173 3.80 -30.06 32.54
N PRO A 174 2.84 -30.98 32.36
CA PRO A 174 2.93 -32.00 31.30
C PRO A 174 2.69 -31.38 29.94
N ALA A 175 3.05 -32.10 28.88
CA ALA A 175 2.76 -31.71 27.52
C ALA A 175 1.22 -31.61 27.30
N SER A 176 0.77 -30.61 26.56
CA SER A 176 -0.62 -30.46 26.15
C SER A 176 -0.95 -31.40 24.98
N PRO A 177 -2.24 -31.59 24.65
CA PRO A 177 -2.64 -32.27 23.41
C PRO A 177 -2.14 -31.56 22.15
N ASP A 178 -1.89 -30.25 22.21
CA ASP A 178 -1.41 -29.43 21.08
C ASP A 178 0.12 -29.40 20.94
N ALA A 179 0.84 -29.98 21.91
CA ALA A 179 2.31 -30.00 21.90
C ALA A 179 2.92 -30.56 20.58
N PRO A 180 2.34 -31.58 19.91
CA PRO A 180 2.82 -32.06 18.62
C PRO A 180 2.76 -31.03 17.52
N LEU A 181 1.67 -30.22 17.46
CA LEU A 181 1.51 -29.13 16.47
C LEU A 181 2.55 -28.02 16.69
N ILE A 182 2.77 -27.64 17.95
CA ILE A 182 3.80 -26.65 18.30
C ILE A 182 5.20 -27.19 17.97
N ALA A 183 5.46 -28.46 18.24
CA ALA A 183 6.74 -29.09 17.89
C ALA A 183 6.95 -29.17 16.36
N GLN A 184 5.88 -29.38 15.59
CA GLN A 184 5.92 -29.32 14.13
C GLN A 184 6.20 -27.92 13.64
N ALA A 185 5.50 -26.92 14.16
CA ALA A 185 5.72 -25.52 13.82
C ALA A 185 7.16 -25.07 14.14
N ARG A 186 7.71 -25.48 15.29
CA ARG A 186 9.10 -25.19 15.67
C ARG A 186 10.13 -25.77 14.69
N ARG A 187 9.86 -26.95 14.11
CA ARG A 187 10.74 -27.54 13.07
C ARG A 187 10.69 -26.77 11.76
N ALA A 188 9.59 -26.08 11.47
CA ALA A 188 9.44 -25.24 10.29
C ALA A 188 10.02 -23.81 10.47
N VAL A 189 10.43 -23.44 11.69
CA VAL A 189 11.11 -22.17 11.95
C VAL A 189 12.52 -22.21 11.34
N PRO A 190 12.92 -21.19 10.56
CA PRO A 190 14.27 -21.11 10.01
C PRO A 190 15.35 -21.10 11.10
N VAL A 191 16.39 -21.89 10.91
CA VAL A 191 17.56 -21.94 11.80
C VAL A 191 18.71 -21.09 11.25
N PRO A 192 19.65 -20.59 12.07
CA PRO A 192 20.81 -19.88 11.56
C PRO A 192 21.58 -20.76 10.54
N SER A 193 21.99 -20.14 9.42
CA SER A 193 22.77 -20.85 8.40
C SER A 193 24.10 -21.28 8.96
N PRO A 194 24.51 -22.55 8.77
CA PRO A 194 25.87 -23.02 9.10
C PRO A 194 26.90 -22.50 8.09
N TRP A 195 26.47 -22.01 6.93
CA TRP A 195 27.34 -21.57 5.85
C TRP A 195 27.55 -20.07 5.86
N PRO A 196 28.79 -19.60 5.64
CA PRO A 196 29.04 -18.20 5.36
C PRO A 196 28.31 -17.76 4.09
N ALA A 197 27.68 -16.60 4.16
CA ALA A 197 26.92 -16.01 3.05
C ALA A 197 27.53 -14.67 2.63
N THR A 198 27.65 -14.46 1.34
CA THR A 198 27.98 -13.16 0.73
C THR A 198 26.85 -12.74 -0.20
N VAL A 199 26.49 -11.47 -0.15
CA VAL A 199 25.44 -10.91 -1.01
C VAL A 199 26.04 -9.77 -1.83
N SER A 200 26.08 -9.94 -3.13
CA SER A 200 26.48 -8.90 -4.07
C SER A 200 25.24 -8.26 -4.70
N VAL A 201 25.11 -6.95 -4.56
CA VAL A 201 23.98 -6.18 -5.12
C VAL A 201 24.48 -5.33 -6.27
N ALA A 202 24.12 -5.73 -7.49
CA ALA A 202 24.39 -5.02 -8.72
C ALA A 202 23.13 -4.29 -9.23
N PRO A 203 23.22 -3.38 -10.21
CA PRO A 203 22.09 -2.58 -10.69
C PRO A 203 20.86 -3.39 -11.17
N ALA A 204 21.09 -4.56 -11.79
CA ALA A 204 20.03 -5.39 -12.36
C ALA A 204 19.80 -6.71 -11.59
N ARG A 205 20.68 -7.09 -10.70
CA ARG A 205 20.64 -8.40 -10.06
C ARG A 205 21.18 -8.39 -8.64
N VAL A 206 20.68 -9.31 -7.83
CA VAL A 206 21.21 -9.66 -6.51
C VAL A 206 21.77 -11.08 -6.60
N VAL A 207 23.01 -11.27 -6.15
CA VAL A 207 23.67 -12.58 -6.15
C VAL A 207 23.95 -12.96 -4.71
N LEU A 208 23.35 -14.05 -4.26
CA LEU A 208 23.62 -14.68 -2.97
C LEU A 208 24.54 -15.88 -3.20
N THR A 209 25.69 -15.90 -2.54
CA THR A 209 26.63 -17.01 -2.59
C THR A 209 26.80 -17.58 -1.18
N LEU A 210 26.67 -18.90 -1.06
CA LEU A 210 26.79 -19.65 0.17
C LEU A 210 27.92 -20.68 0.00
N ALA A 211 28.87 -20.74 0.95
CA ALA A 211 29.97 -21.71 0.95
C ALA A 211 29.50 -23.10 1.40
N ALA A 212 28.42 -23.60 0.85
CA ALA A 212 27.73 -24.84 1.19
C ALA A 212 28.25 -26.02 0.31
N ARG A 213 29.46 -26.45 0.53
CA ARG A 213 30.16 -27.47 -0.30
C ARG A 213 29.56 -28.87 -0.20
N GLU A 214 28.82 -29.14 0.87
CA GLU A 214 28.12 -30.40 1.11
C GLU A 214 26.83 -30.53 0.31
N LEU A 215 26.28 -29.41 -0.24
CA LEU A 215 25.10 -29.46 -1.07
C LEU A 215 25.44 -30.07 -2.44
N SER A 216 24.67 -31.07 -2.83
CA SER A 216 24.80 -31.74 -4.11
C SER A 216 23.69 -31.28 -5.05
N ALA A 217 24.05 -30.90 -6.27
CA ALA A 217 23.05 -30.45 -7.29
C ALA A 217 22.01 -31.55 -7.56
N GLY A 218 22.38 -32.84 -7.46
CA GLY A 218 21.44 -33.96 -7.69
C GLY A 218 20.45 -34.15 -6.54
N ALA A 219 20.79 -33.74 -5.32
CA ALA A 219 19.93 -33.85 -4.14
C ALA A 219 18.93 -32.70 -4.06
N ILE A 220 19.24 -31.55 -4.62
CA ILE A 220 18.34 -30.36 -4.54
C ILE A 220 17.15 -30.52 -5.49
N ALA A 221 15.96 -30.50 -4.92
CA ALA A 221 14.70 -30.48 -5.68
C ALA A 221 14.26 -29.05 -6.03
N ASP A 222 14.42 -28.12 -5.06
CA ASP A 222 14.05 -26.72 -5.19
C ASP A 222 14.84 -25.90 -4.17
N VAL A 223 15.16 -24.66 -4.50
CA VAL A 223 15.77 -23.72 -3.59
C VAL A 223 15.25 -22.32 -3.86
N TRP A 224 14.92 -21.60 -2.78
CA TRP A 224 14.36 -20.26 -2.90
C TRP A 224 14.78 -19.38 -1.73
N PHE A 225 15.16 -18.15 -2.04
CA PHE A 225 15.47 -17.13 -1.05
C PHE A 225 14.30 -16.17 -0.89
N TYR A 226 13.83 -16.02 0.34
CA TYR A 226 12.81 -15.08 0.76
C TYR A 226 13.50 -13.92 1.49
N PRO A 227 13.62 -12.72 0.89
CA PRO A 227 14.27 -11.60 1.55
C PRO A 227 13.45 -11.13 2.75
N GLY A 228 14.12 -10.72 3.81
CA GLY A 228 13.47 -10.08 4.97
C GLY A 228 13.02 -8.64 4.66
N GLN A 229 13.67 -8.00 3.70
CA GLN A 229 13.37 -6.63 3.28
C GLN A 229 12.55 -6.63 1.97
N TRP A 230 11.44 -5.91 1.98
CA TRP A 230 10.65 -5.69 0.77
C TRP A 230 11.44 -4.93 -0.30
N GLY A 231 11.28 -5.31 -1.55
CA GLY A 231 11.86 -4.61 -2.70
C GLY A 231 13.34 -4.89 -2.94
N LEU A 232 13.99 -5.80 -2.20
CA LEU A 232 15.37 -6.22 -2.49
C LEU A 232 15.47 -6.95 -3.83
N ILE A 233 14.53 -7.83 -4.10
CA ILE A 233 14.44 -8.59 -5.36
C ILE A 233 13.05 -8.41 -5.97
N GLU A 234 12.90 -8.71 -7.26
CA GLU A 234 11.60 -8.89 -7.89
C GLU A 234 11.03 -10.25 -7.47
N HIS A 235 9.97 -10.25 -6.67
CA HIS A 235 9.46 -11.47 -6.04
C HIS A 235 8.87 -12.46 -7.04
N ALA A 236 8.28 -11.99 -8.12
CA ALA A 236 7.70 -12.83 -9.18
C ALA A 236 8.75 -13.36 -10.18
N ALA A 237 9.95 -12.80 -10.20
CA ALA A 237 11.01 -13.24 -11.10
C ALA A 237 11.61 -14.59 -10.64
N PRO A 238 11.99 -15.46 -11.59
CA PRO A 238 12.66 -16.72 -11.26
C PRO A 238 14.02 -16.46 -10.58
N GLN A 239 14.38 -17.33 -9.66
CA GLN A 239 15.70 -17.36 -9.03
C GLN A 239 16.54 -18.48 -9.66
N GLU A 240 17.67 -18.12 -10.25
CA GLU A 240 18.57 -19.09 -10.88
C GLU A 240 19.53 -19.66 -9.82
N ALA A 241 19.39 -20.93 -9.52
CA ALA A 241 20.26 -21.65 -8.59
C ALA A 241 21.36 -22.41 -9.33
N ARG A 242 22.60 -22.27 -8.86
CA ARG A 242 23.77 -23.03 -9.34
C ARG A 242 24.50 -23.62 -8.13
N VAL A 243 24.73 -24.90 -8.20
CA VAL A 243 25.52 -25.63 -7.19
C VAL A 243 26.78 -26.12 -7.85
N ASP A 244 27.93 -25.71 -7.33
CA ASP A 244 29.25 -26.11 -7.79
C ASP A 244 30.16 -26.51 -6.62
N ALA A 245 31.43 -26.80 -6.87
CA ALA A 245 32.40 -27.16 -5.83
C ALA A 245 32.66 -26.06 -4.78
N ARG A 246 32.21 -24.83 -5.00
CA ARG A 246 32.32 -23.69 -4.08
C ARG A 246 31.10 -23.59 -3.17
N GLY A 247 29.96 -24.15 -3.57
CA GLY A 247 28.72 -24.15 -2.85
C GLY A 247 27.50 -23.75 -3.71
N LEU A 248 26.53 -23.05 -3.12
CA LEU A 248 25.32 -22.62 -3.75
C LEU A 248 25.40 -21.15 -4.12
N THR A 249 25.08 -20.83 -5.37
CA THR A 249 24.90 -19.46 -5.86
C THR A 249 23.48 -19.26 -6.37
N LEU A 250 22.80 -18.23 -5.87
CA LEU A 250 21.48 -17.79 -6.35
C LEU A 250 21.61 -16.44 -7.05
N VAL A 251 21.12 -16.36 -8.29
CA VAL A 251 21.04 -15.13 -9.04
C VAL A 251 19.57 -14.71 -9.15
N MET A 252 19.26 -13.53 -8.67
CA MET A 252 17.91 -13.00 -8.55
C MET A 252 17.81 -11.65 -9.26
N ALA A 253 16.69 -11.36 -9.89
CA ALA A 253 16.39 -10.04 -10.42
C ALA A 253 16.29 -9.04 -9.26
N ARG A 254 16.93 -7.87 -9.42
CA ARG A 254 16.91 -6.85 -8.40
C ARG A 254 15.56 -6.14 -8.36
N GLY A 255 15.01 -5.95 -7.18
CA GLY A 255 13.82 -5.16 -6.91
C GLY A 255 14.11 -3.65 -6.77
N PRO A 256 13.09 -2.86 -6.48
CA PRO A 256 13.16 -1.39 -6.45
C PRO A 256 13.91 -0.81 -5.22
N LEU A 257 14.33 -1.62 -4.24
CA LEU A 257 14.99 -1.12 -3.04
C LEU A 257 16.32 -0.40 -3.39
N PRO A 258 16.56 0.84 -2.92
CA PRO A 258 17.79 1.56 -3.19
C PRO A 258 19.01 0.88 -2.58
N ALA A 259 20.16 1.00 -3.25
CA ALA A 259 21.42 0.43 -2.79
C ALA A 259 21.87 0.94 -1.40
N ALA A 260 21.51 2.17 -1.05
CA ALA A 260 21.86 2.77 0.24
C ALA A 260 21.09 2.16 1.44
N ALA A 261 19.98 1.46 1.21
CA ALA A 261 19.14 0.84 2.26
C ALA A 261 19.47 -0.65 2.48
N GLN A 262 20.54 -1.18 1.91
CA GLN A 262 20.74 -2.62 1.70
C GLN A 262 21.76 -3.28 2.63
N ALA A 263 22.16 -2.71 3.74
CA ALA A 263 23.13 -3.35 4.62
C ALA A 263 22.56 -3.52 6.04
N PRO A 264 22.67 -4.70 6.66
CA PRO A 264 22.95 -6.03 6.09
C PRO A 264 21.72 -6.63 5.37
N VAL A 265 21.94 -7.54 4.42
CA VAL A 265 20.86 -8.31 3.79
C VAL A 265 20.49 -9.48 4.69
N GLU A 266 19.23 -9.53 5.10
CA GLU A 266 18.68 -10.65 5.85
C GLU A 266 17.55 -11.31 5.07
N GLY A 267 17.38 -12.62 5.26
CA GLY A 267 16.28 -13.37 4.65
C GLY A 267 16.28 -14.84 5.03
N VAL A 268 15.36 -15.59 4.46
CA VAL A 268 15.22 -17.03 4.68
C VAL A 268 15.49 -17.77 3.37
N LEU A 269 16.44 -18.68 3.40
CA LEU A 269 16.69 -19.62 2.32
C LEU A 269 15.99 -20.94 2.66
N VAL A 270 15.10 -21.38 1.79
CA VAL A 270 14.46 -22.69 1.88
C VAL A 270 15.07 -23.61 0.84
N VAL A 271 15.64 -24.71 1.30
CA VAL A 271 16.22 -25.77 0.46
C VAL A 271 15.33 -27.01 0.58
N LYS A 272 14.84 -27.50 -0.56
CA LYS A 272 14.11 -28.77 -0.65
C LYS A 272 15.02 -29.82 -1.22
N GLU A 273 15.31 -30.85 -0.42
CA GLU A 273 16.16 -31.97 -0.82
C GLU A 273 15.32 -33.20 -1.14
N ARG A 274 15.75 -33.94 -2.18
CA ARG A 274 15.17 -35.24 -2.53
C ARG A 274 15.81 -36.28 -1.59
N ILE A 275 14.92 -37.01 -0.94
CA ILE A 275 15.28 -38.19 -0.15
C ILE A 275 14.53 -39.41 -0.67
N GLU A 276 14.98 -40.62 -0.27
CA GLU A 276 14.20 -41.84 -0.54
C GLU A 276 12.82 -41.73 0.11
N GLY A 277 11.76 -41.62 -0.74
CA GLY A 277 10.38 -41.51 -0.28
C GLY A 277 9.78 -40.09 -0.32
N GLY A 278 10.50 -39.06 -0.78
CA GLY A 278 9.92 -37.72 -0.92
C GLY A 278 10.90 -36.55 -0.94
N THR A 279 10.44 -35.43 -0.44
CA THR A 279 11.27 -34.22 -0.29
C THR A 279 11.21 -33.72 1.14
N VAL A 280 12.35 -33.28 1.67
CA VAL A 280 12.46 -32.60 2.95
C VAL A 280 12.81 -31.15 2.73
N SER A 281 12.08 -30.25 3.39
CA SER A 281 12.36 -28.81 3.37
C SER A 281 13.15 -28.41 4.60
N GLN A 282 14.25 -27.71 4.40
CA GLN A 282 15.03 -27.06 5.45
C GLN A 282 15.09 -25.58 5.20
N ALA A 283 14.94 -24.78 6.25
CA ALA A 283 14.94 -23.34 6.16
C ALA A 283 16.06 -22.73 7.00
N PHE A 284 16.81 -21.81 6.40
CA PHE A 284 17.98 -21.19 7.00
C PHE A 284 17.85 -19.67 7.00
N VAL A 285 18.12 -19.06 8.15
CA VAL A 285 18.28 -17.60 8.23
C VAL A 285 19.63 -17.23 7.62
N ILE A 286 19.58 -16.46 6.55
CA ILE A 286 20.77 -15.93 5.89
C ILE A 286 20.97 -14.49 6.35
N ARG A 287 22.20 -14.18 6.74
CA ARG A 287 22.69 -12.83 6.99
C ARG A 287 23.97 -12.64 6.22
N GLY A 288 24.00 -11.67 5.36
CA GLY A 288 25.16 -11.35 4.55
C GLY A 288 25.40 -9.87 4.49
N ASP A 289 26.71 -9.48 4.58
CA ASP A 289 27.08 -8.12 4.28
C ASP A 289 26.89 -7.85 2.79
N ALA A 290 26.21 -6.74 2.48
CA ALA A 290 26.00 -6.35 1.09
C ALA A 290 27.32 -5.80 0.53
N GLU A 291 28.03 -6.60 -0.25
CA GLU A 291 29.13 -6.09 -1.08
C GLU A 291 28.53 -5.29 -2.26
N ARG A 292 28.94 -4.03 -2.38
CA ARG A 292 28.58 -3.23 -3.54
C ARG A 292 29.25 -3.85 -4.77
N GLY A 293 28.47 -4.56 -5.58
CA GLY A 293 28.91 -4.93 -6.92
C GLY A 293 29.31 -3.65 -7.66
N THR A 294 30.51 -3.63 -8.25
CA THR A 294 31.05 -2.53 -9.04
C THR A 294 30.24 -2.32 -10.32
N GLY A 295 29.06 -1.75 -10.16
CA GLY A 295 28.19 -1.29 -11.23
C GLY A 295 27.77 0.12 -10.89
N ASP A 296 28.22 1.07 -11.64
CA ASP A 296 27.87 2.49 -11.54
C ASP A 296 26.35 2.64 -11.41
N PRO A 297 25.82 3.33 -10.39
CA PRO A 297 24.41 3.68 -10.35
C PRO A 297 24.17 4.59 -11.55
N SER A 298 23.58 4.03 -12.59
CA SER A 298 23.43 4.71 -13.86
C SER A 298 22.74 6.07 -13.64
N VAL A 299 23.48 7.15 -13.89
CA VAL A 299 22.97 8.52 -14.08
C VAL A 299 21.82 8.52 -15.11
N LEU A 300 21.80 7.52 -15.98
CA LEU A 300 20.73 7.26 -16.93
C LEU A 300 19.38 6.94 -16.25
N SER A 301 19.39 6.32 -15.05
CA SER A 301 18.15 5.99 -14.34
C SER A 301 17.46 7.21 -13.76
N LEU A 302 18.18 8.21 -13.26
CA LEU A 302 17.60 9.45 -12.72
C LEU A 302 17.05 10.33 -13.88
N ALA A 303 17.78 10.45 -14.97
CA ALA A 303 17.30 11.20 -16.14
C ALA A 303 16.07 10.54 -16.77
N ALA A 304 16.04 9.21 -16.86
CA ALA A 304 14.87 8.48 -17.32
C ALA A 304 13.67 8.65 -16.34
N ALA A 305 13.91 8.60 -15.04
CA ALA A 305 12.88 8.82 -14.02
C ALA A 305 12.30 10.24 -14.09
N ILE A 306 13.14 11.27 -14.28
CA ILE A 306 12.71 12.64 -14.50
C ILE A 306 11.90 12.78 -15.79
N GLY A 307 12.34 12.16 -16.89
CA GLY A 307 11.62 12.16 -18.16
C GLY A 307 10.26 11.48 -18.07
N LEU A 308 10.19 10.31 -17.41
CA LEU A 308 8.94 9.60 -17.17
C LEU A 308 8.02 10.38 -16.23
N ALA A 309 8.54 11.03 -15.19
CA ALA A 309 7.76 11.88 -14.29
C ALA A 309 7.18 13.09 -15.01
N LEU A 310 7.95 13.71 -15.89
CA LEU A 310 7.51 14.83 -16.73
C LEU A 310 6.38 14.39 -17.69
N LEU A 311 6.57 13.24 -18.34
CA LEU A 311 5.56 12.64 -19.20
C LEU A 311 4.29 12.25 -18.42
N GLY A 312 4.47 11.64 -17.24
CA GLY A 312 3.37 11.33 -16.32
C GLY A 312 2.59 12.57 -15.90
N GLY A 313 3.30 13.65 -15.52
CA GLY A 313 2.70 14.95 -15.21
C GLY A 313 1.92 15.54 -16.39
N LEU A 314 2.41 15.39 -17.61
CA LEU A 314 1.70 15.81 -18.82
C LEU A 314 0.43 14.99 -19.03
N LEU A 315 0.49 13.67 -18.85
CA LEU A 315 -0.66 12.77 -18.96
C LEU A 315 -1.75 13.07 -17.92
N LEU A 316 -1.37 13.57 -16.74
CA LEU A 316 -2.34 13.99 -15.71
C LEU A 316 -3.30 15.10 -16.19
N ASN A 317 -2.94 15.89 -17.19
CA ASN A 317 -3.82 16.88 -17.79
C ASN A 317 -5.01 16.27 -18.55
N LEU A 318 -4.91 14.99 -18.97
CA LEU A 318 -6.01 14.26 -19.61
C LEU A 318 -7.05 13.77 -18.58
N MET A 319 -6.74 13.86 -17.28
CA MET A 319 -7.69 13.41 -16.27
C MET A 319 -8.93 14.32 -16.20
N PRO A 320 -10.12 13.72 -16.02
CA PRO A 320 -11.39 14.44 -16.08
C PRO A 320 -11.53 15.49 -14.97
N CYS A 321 -10.80 15.37 -13.86
CA CYS A 321 -10.81 16.36 -12.77
C CYS A 321 -10.02 17.63 -13.10
N VAL A 322 -9.01 17.55 -13.97
CA VAL A 322 -8.13 18.67 -14.35
C VAL A 322 -8.73 19.47 -15.52
N LEU A 323 -9.36 18.79 -16.47
CA LEU A 323 -9.92 19.37 -17.69
C LEU A 323 -10.90 20.54 -17.45
N PRO A 324 -11.87 20.48 -16.49
CA PRO A 324 -12.79 21.59 -16.26
C PRO A 324 -12.08 22.86 -15.81
N VAL A 325 -11.09 22.71 -14.92
CA VAL A 325 -10.35 23.87 -14.37
C VAL A 325 -9.44 24.47 -15.45
N LEU A 326 -8.79 23.61 -16.24
CA LEU A 326 -7.95 24.06 -17.37
C LEU A 326 -8.78 24.79 -18.43
N SER A 327 -9.97 24.27 -18.80
CA SER A 327 -10.84 24.87 -19.80
C SER A 327 -11.33 26.25 -19.41
N VAL A 328 -11.75 26.46 -18.15
CA VAL A 328 -12.16 27.77 -17.63
C VAL A 328 -10.98 28.77 -17.71
N LYS A 329 -9.77 28.34 -17.39
CA LYS A 329 -8.59 29.21 -17.46
C LYS A 329 -8.17 29.54 -18.88
N VAL A 330 -8.22 28.59 -19.80
CA VAL A 330 -7.93 28.85 -21.23
C VAL A 330 -8.96 29.84 -21.80
N LEU A 331 -10.25 29.70 -21.45
CA LEU A 331 -11.30 30.66 -21.84
C LEU A 331 -11.05 32.03 -21.26
N ALA A 332 -10.65 32.15 -19.99
CA ALA A 332 -10.30 33.42 -19.36
C ALA A 332 -9.08 34.07 -20.06
N LEU A 333 -8.09 33.30 -20.49
CA LEU A 333 -6.94 33.79 -21.24
C LEU A 333 -7.32 34.29 -22.67
N LEU A 334 -8.27 33.63 -23.31
CA LEU A 334 -8.76 34.03 -24.63
C LEU A 334 -9.63 35.30 -24.57
N GLY A 335 -10.37 35.51 -23.44
CA GLY A 335 -11.18 36.67 -23.21
C GLY A 335 -10.42 37.98 -22.91
N HIS A 336 -9.13 37.87 -22.52
CA HIS A 336 -8.28 39.03 -22.25
C HIS A 336 -7.32 39.30 -23.44
N ALA A 337 -7.90 39.56 -24.62
CA ALA A 337 -7.14 39.81 -25.85
C ALA A 337 -6.19 41.04 -25.77
N ASP A 338 -6.45 41.97 -24.86
CA ASP A 338 -5.73 43.24 -24.70
C ASP A 338 -4.60 43.18 -23.64
N THR A 339 -4.35 42.05 -23.00
CA THR A 339 -3.26 41.95 -22.02
C THR A 339 -1.90 41.81 -22.69
N SER A 340 -0.92 42.59 -22.20
CA SER A 340 0.45 42.54 -22.71
C SER A 340 1.06 41.14 -22.56
N ALA A 341 1.88 40.72 -23.52
CA ALA A 341 2.55 39.42 -23.49
C ALA A 341 3.40 39.22 -22.20
N ALA A 342 3.91 40.30 -21.61
CA ALA A 342 4.65 40.27 -20.34
C ALA A 342 3.74 39.93 -19.13
N ALA A 343 2.55 40.50 -19.08
CA ALA A 343 1.58 40.18 -18.01
C ALA A 343 1.15 38.71 -18.09
N LEU A 344 0.91 38.20 -19.30
CA LEU A 344 0.53 36.83 -19.53
C LEU A 344 1.61 35.83 -19.07
N ARG A 345 2.86 36.08 -19.39
CA ARG A 345 4.01 35.28 -18.94
C ARG A 345 4.09 35.24 -17.41
N ARG A 346 3.89 36.41 -16.75
CA ARG A 346 3.89 36.48 -15.27
C ARG A 346 2.74 35.66 -14.65
N HIS A 347 1.56 35.69 -15.25
CA HIS A 347 0.43 34.84 -14.81
C HIS A 347 0.73 33.33 -14.99
N GLY A 348 1.38 32.95 -16.11
CA GLY A 348 1.83 31.57 -16.33
C GLY A 348 2.86 31.11 -15.33
N LEU A 349 3.85 31.93 -15.04
CA LEU A 349 4.87 31.65 -14.03
C LEU A 349 4.29 31.57 -12.61
N ALA A 350 3.37 32.47 -12.24
CA ALA A 350 2.70 32.44 -10.95
C ALA A 350 1.85 31.16 -10.76
N HIS A 351 1.17 30.72 -11.80
CA HIS A 351 0.41 29.45 -11.79
C HIS A 351 1.34 28.24 -11.61
N THR A 352 2.43 28.19 -12.39
CA THR A 352 3.42 27.13 -12.31
C THR A 352 4.08 27.09 -10.91
N ALA A 353 4.40 28.26 -10.34
CA ALA A 353 4.91 28.36 -8.97
C ALA A 353 3.92 27.80 -7.95
N GLY A 354 2.61 28.04 -8.11
CA GLY A 354 1.56 27.48 -7.24
C GLY A 354 1.51 25.96 -7.30
N VAL A 355 1.57 25.37 -8.51
CA VAL A 355 1.63 23.90 -8.71
C VAL A 355 2.88 23.34 -8.05
N LEU A 356 4.05 23.87 -8.37
CA LEU A 356 5.33 23.38 -7.84
C LEU A 356 5.41 23.48 -6.31
N THR A 357 4.92 24.56 -5.71
CA THR A 357 4.86 24.71 -4.26
C THR A 357 4.03 23.61 -3.61
N CYS A 358 2.89 23.23 -4.22
CA CYS A 358 2.05 22.17 -3.71
C CYS A 358 2.76 20.80 -3.78
N PHE A 359 3.44 20.49 -4.88
CA PHE A 359 4.21 19.25 -5.02
C PHE A 359 5.42 19.19 -4.09
N VAL A 360 6.12 20.30 -3.87
CA VAL A 360 7.21 20.41 -2.88
C VAL A 360 6.69 20.21 -1.47
N ALA A 361 5.57 20.83 -1.11
CA ALA A 361 4.94 20.64 0.20
C ALA A 361 4.54 19.17 0.42
N LEU A 362 3.99 18.51 -0.59
CA LEU A 362 3.65 17.10 -0.55
C LEU A 362 4.91 16.22 -0.38
N ALA A 363 5.96 16.48 -1.15
CA ALA A 363 7.23 15.77 -1.04
C ALA A 363 7.87 15.95 0.35
N ALA A 364 7.85 17.18 0.87
CA ALA A 364 8.38 17.48 2.19
C ALA A 364 7.58 16.79 3.31
N ALA A 365 6.25 16.76 3.21
CA ALA A 365 5.39 16.04 4.15
C ALA A 365 5.70 14.54 4.15
N LEU A 366 5.84 13.92 2.97
CA LEU A 366 6.18 12.50 2.85
C LEU A 366 7.58 12.17 3.41
N LEU A 367 8.56 13.03 3.15
CA LEU A 367 9.92 12.87 3.68
C LEU A 367 9.95 13.04 5.21
N ALA A 368 9.14 13.94 5.76
CA ALA A 368 9.01 14.14 7.21
C ALA A 368 8.35 12.94 7.89
N LEU A 369 7.29 12.37 7.30
CA LEU A 369 6.65 11.14 7.79
C LEU A 369 7.60 9.95 7.77
N ARG A 370 8.40 9.82 6.70
CA ARG A 370 9.45 8.79 6.61
C ARG A 370 10.51 8.96 7.71
N ALA A 371 10.94 10.18 7.99
CA ALA A 371 11.91 10.47 9.06
C ALA A 371 11.34 10.17 10.46
N GLY A 372 10.02 10.26 10.63
CA GLY A 372 9.32 9.90 11.87
C GLY A 372 9.12 8.39 12.08
N GLY A 373 9.68 7.53 11.21
CA GLY A 373 9.59 6.06 11.34
C GLY A 373 8.20 5.47 11.06
N MET A 374 7.25 6.27 10.61
CA MET A 374 5.94 5.78 10.20
C MET A 374 6.04 5.20 8.78
N GLY A 375 5.98 3.89 8.66
CA GLY A 375 5.93 3.16 7.39
C GLY A 375 4.59 3.35 6.66
N VAL A 376 4.15 4.62 6.50
CA VAL A 376 2.89 4.93 5.82
C VAL A 376 3.09 4.78 4.31
N GLY A 377 2.68 3.65 3.76
CA GLY A 377 2.55 3.46 2.32
C GLY A 377 1.48 4.40 1.74
N TRP A 378 1.75 4.96 0.56
CA TRP A 378 0.74 5.71 -0.18
C TRP A 378 -0.36 4.74 -0.63
N GLY A 379 -1.55 4.88 -0.08
CA GLY A 379 -2.67 3.95 -0.31
C GLY A 379 -3.35 3.47 0.97
N PHE A 380 -2.71 3.63 2.13
CA PHE A 380 -3.33 3.32 3.43
C PHE A 380 -4.68 4.04 3.60
N GLN A 381 -4.81 5.26 3.06
CA GLN A 381 -6.06 6.03 3.08
C GLN A 381 -7.18 5.34 2.28
N LEU A 382 -6.85 4.56 1.23
CA LEU A 382 -7.83 3.81 0.44
C LEU A 382 -8.34 2.53 1.14
N GLN A 383 -7.72 2.14 2.24
CA GLN A 383 -8.18 1.02 3.07
C GLN A 383 -9.27 1.44 4.07
N SER A 384 -9.44 2.75 4.32
CA SER A 384 -10.52 3.26 5.16
C SER A 384 -11.85 3.27 4.40
N PRO A 385 -12.89 2.54 4.87
CA PRO A 385 -14.21 2.53 4.22
C PRO A 385 -14.82 3.93 4.11
N LEU A 386 -14.54 4.79 5.09
CA LEU A 386 -15.00 6.17 5.10
C LEU A 386 -14.39 6.98 3.95
N VAL A 387 -13.07 6.86 3.74
CA VAL A 387 -12.36 7.58 2.68
C VAL A 387 -12.82 7.09 1.31
N VAL A 388 -12.96 5.78 1.12
CA VAL A 388 -13.46 5.20 -0.14
C VAL A 388 -14.90 5.67 -0.42
N THR A 389 -15.76 5.68 0.59
CA THR A 389 -17.15 6.15 0.45
C THR A 389 -17.20 7.63 0.08
N LEU A 390 -16.43 8.48 0.77
CA LEU A 390 -16.35 9.91 0.46
C LEU A 390 -15.81 10.15 -0.95
N LEU A 391 -14.80 9.38 -1.37
CA LEU A 391 -14.24 9.46 -2.71
C LEU A 391 -15.25 9.04 -3.79
N ALA A 392 -16.01 7.97 -3.55
CA ALA A 392 -17.08 7.51 -4.42
C ALA A 392 -18.18 8.58 -4.59
N TYR A 393 -18.62 9.21 -3.50
CA TYR A 393 -19.59 10.32 -3.56
C TYR A 393 -19.02 11.54 -4.29
N LEU A 394 -17.73 11.84 -4.09
CA LEU A 394 -17.07 12.93 -4.79
C LEU A 394 -17.03 12.67 -6.30
N PHE A 395 -16.64 11.47 -6.73
CA PHE A 395 -16.64 11.11 -8.15
C PHE A 395 -18.04 11.10 -8.76
N PHE A 396 -19.02 10.60 -8.03
CA PHE A 396 -20.41 10.62 -8.46
C PHE A 396 -20.94 12.06 -8.64
N ALA A 397 -20.64 12.95 -7.69
CA ALA A 397 -21.00 14.36 -7.77
C ALA A 397 -20.30 15.08 -8.94
N LEU A 398 -19.01 14.77 -9.17
CA LEU A 398 -18.26 15.28 -10.32
C LEU A 398 -18.83 14.76 -11.65
N GLY A 399 -19.18 13.47 -11.74
CA GLY A 399 -19.82 12.88 -12.92
C GLY A 399 -21.16 13.55 -13.23
N LEU A 400 -22.03 13.78 -12.24
CA LEU A 400 -23.30 14.50 -12.39
C LEU A 400 -23.11 15.97 -12.79
N SER A 401 -22.05 16.61 -12.27
CA SER A 401 -21.71 17.99 -12.64
C SER A 401 -21.21 18.08 -14.09
N LEU A 402 -20.38 17.12 -14.52
CA LEU A 402 -19.86 17.06 -15.90
C LEU A 402 -20.92 16.67 -16.93
N SER A 403 -21.90 15.83 -16.55
CA SER A 403 -23.04 15.48 -17.41
C SER A 403 -24.08 16.61 -17.55
N GLY A 404 -23.94 17.73 -16.81
CA GLY A 404 -24.84 18.88 -16.87
C GLY A 404 -26.16 18.68 -16.12
N VAL A 405 -26.38 17.53 -15.46
CA VAL A 405 -27.59 17.22 -14.68
C VAL A 405 -27.68 18.06 -13.41
N LEU A 406 -26.52 18.29 -12.78
CA LEU A 406 -26.39 19.14 -11.59
C LEU A 406 -25.52 20.35 -11.90
N SER A 407 -26.13 21.48 -12.12
CA SER A 407 -25.42 22.76 -12.09
C SER A 407 -25.19 23.20 -10.64
N VAL A 408 -24.24 22.52 -9.95
CA VAL A 408 -23.82 22.88 -8.59
C VAL A 408 -22.96 24.15 -8.62
N GLY A 409 -23.45 25.17 -9.36
CA GLY A 409 -22.67 26.34 -9.72
C GLY A 409 -22.74 27.51 -8.75
N GLY A 410 -23.44 27.46 -7.62
CA GLY A 410 -23.68 28.71 -6.90
C GLY A 410 -23.20 28.81 -5.46
N ARG A 411 -23.19 27.75 -4.67
CA ARG A 411 -23.01 27.88 -3.21
C ARG A 411 -21.87 27.07 -2.59
N LEU A 412 -21.48 25.91 -3.13
CA LEU A 412 -20.34 25.16 -2.62
C LEU A 412 -18.99 25.58 -3.25
N ALA A 413 -19.00 26.21 -4.42
CA ALA A 413 -17.83 26.84 -5.01
C ALA A 413 -17.33 28.06 -4.19
N GLY A 414 -18.09 28.52 -3.22
CA GLY A 414 -17.82 29.77 -2.47
C GLY A 414 -16.56 29.73 -1.58
N VAL A 415 -16.15 28.58 -1.06
CA VAL A 415 -15.02 28.52 -0.12
C VAL A 415 -13.68 28.67 -0.84
N GLY A 416 -13.54 28.17 -2.08
CA GLY A 416 -12.34 28.39 -2.91
C GLY A 416 -12.41 29.65 -3.78
N HIS A 417 -13.61 30.11 -4.10
CA HIS A 417 -13.83 31.23 -5.02
C HIS A 417 -13.25 32.57 -4.51
N ALA A 418 -13.28 32.82 -3.21
CA ALA A 418 -12.72 34.04 -2.62
C ALA A 418 -11.16 34.12 -2.76
N LEU A 419 -10.47 33.00 -2.80
CA LEU A 419 -9.02 32.92 -3.01
C LEU A 419 -8.66 32.98 -4.50
N VAL A 420 -9.46 32.32 -5.34
CA VAL A 420 -9.26 32.25 -6.81
C VAL A 420 -9.72 33.53 -7.51
N ALA A 421 -10.72 34.23 -6.98
CA ALA A 421 -11.25 35.50 -7.49
C ALA A 421 -10.38 36.72 -7.13
N ARG A 422 -9.26 36.53 -6.38
CA ARG A 422 -8.34 37.62 -6.12
C ARG A 422 -7.73 38.13 -7.42
N PRO A 423 -7.84 39.43 -7.72
CA PRO A 423 -7.23 40.00 -8.92
C PRO A 423 -5.72 39.90 -8.87
N GLY A 424 -5.08 39.67 -10.03
CA GLY A 424 -3.63 39.69 -10.17
C GLY A 424 -2.93 38.34 -10.04
N TYR A 425 -1.64 38.37 -9.75
CA TYR A 425 -0.75 37.18 -9.75
C TYR A 425 -1.05 36.21 -8.61
N ALA A 426 -1.54 36.69 -7.48
CA ALA A 426 -1.94 35.87 -6.33
C ALA A 426 -3.09 34.92 -6.72
N GLY A 427 -4.09 35.35 -7.44
CA GLY A 427 -5.16 34.49 -7.92
C GLY A 427 -4.67 33.39 -8.88
N SER A 428 -3.64 33.68 -9.70
CA SER A 428 -3.03 32.67 -10.56
C SER A 428 -2.23 31.62 -9.78
N PHE A 429 -1.54 32.03 -8.72
CA PHE A 429 -0.81 31.15 -7.81
C PHE A 429 -1.78 30.18 -7.09
N PHE A 430 -2.81 30.72 -6.44
CA PHE A 430 -3.79 29.89 -5.72
C PHE A 430 -4.57 28.96 -6.64
N THR A 431 -4.82 29.38 -7.88
CA THR A 431 -5.46 28.48 -8.86
C THR A 431 -4.52 27.33 -9.25
N GLY A 432 -3.19 27.58 -9.37
CA GLY A 432 -2.20 26.52 -9.59
C GLY A 432 -2.19 25.50 -8.45
N ALA A 433 -2.16 25.98 -7.21
CA ALA A 433 -2.24 25.13 -6.03
C ALA A 433 -3.57 24.33 -5.99
N LEU A 434 -4.69 24.96 -6.32
CA LEU A 434 -6.00 24.31 -6.37
C LEU A 434 -6.06 23.20 -7.43
N VAL A 435 -5.46 23.39 -8.60
CA VAL A 435 -5.36 22.36 -9.65
C VAL A 435 -4.61 21.14 -9.13
N ALA A 436 -3.48 21.34 -8.44
CA ALA A 436 -2.71 20.25 -7.87
C ALA A 436 -3.51 19.47 -6.81
N VAL A 437 -4.21 20.17 -5.91
CA VAL A 437 -5.06 19.55 -4.88
C VAL A 437 -6.27 18.84 -5.50
N ALA A 438 -6.93 19.42 -6.48
CA ALA A 438 -8.08 18.82 -7.17
C ALA A 438 -7.68 17.59 -8.00
N ALA A 439 -6.45 17.53 -8.50
CA ALA A 439 -5.92 16.37 -9.23
C ALA A 439 -5.59 15.20 -8.30
N THR A 440 -5.28 15.43 -7.02
CA THR A 440 -4.78 14.42 -6.07
C THR A 440 -5.68 13.18 -5.96
N PRO A 441 -7.01 13.27 -5.77
CA PRO A 441 -7.85 12.08 -5.64
C PRO A 441 -7.90 11.23 -6.92
N CYS A 442 -7.82 11.85 -8.09
CA CYS A 442 -7.85 11.13 -9.37
C CYS A 442 -6.51 10.48 -9.71
N THR A 443 -5.41 10.98 -9.14
CA THR A 443 -4.06 10.50 -9.42
C THR A 443 -3.60 9.43 -8.43
N ALA A 444 -4.34 9.21 -7.33
CA ALA A 444 -3.97 8.29 -6.25
C ALA A 444 -3.54 6.89 -6.75
N PRO A 445 -4.24 6.21 -7.67
CA PRO A 445 -3.85 4.90 -8.16
C PRO A 445 -2.52 4.92 -8.95
N PHE A 446 -2.26 6.00 -9.70
CA PHE A 446 -1.06 6.13 -10.54
C PHE A 446 0.14 6.70 -9.76
N MET A 447 -0.12 7.49 -8.72
CA MET A 447 0.94 8.04 -7.87
C MET A 447 1.57 6.98 -6.96
N GLY A 448 0.90 5.86 -6.70
CA GLY A 448 1.45 4.78 -5.88
C GLY A 448 2.80 4.29 -6.37
N VAL A 449 2.95 4.05 -7.66
CA VAL A 449 4.21 3.59 -8.28
C VAL A 449 5.27 4.70 -8.26
N ALA A 450 4.90 5.94 -8.61
CA ALA A 450 5.84 7.07 -8.65
C ALA A 450 6.31 7.46 -7.24
N THR A 451 5.41 7.46 -6.24
CA THR A 451 5.75 7.74 -4.85
C THR A 451 6.53 6.60 -4.22
N GLY A 452 6.19 5.34 -4.52
CA GLY A 452 6.96 4.17 -4.10
C GLY A 452 8.42 4.29 -4.54
N PHE A 453 8.66 4.58 -5.83
CA PHE A 453 10.00 4.83 -6.35
C PHE A 453 10.68 6.06 -5.70
N ALA A 454 9.96 7.18 -5.58
CA ALA A 454 10.52 8.40 -5.00
C ALA A 454 10.88 8.25 -3.52
N LEU A 455 10.09 7.50 -2.75
CA LEU A 455 10.36 7.23 -1.33
C LEU A 455 11.56 6.29 -1.12
N THR A 456 11.95 5.50 -2.13
CA THR A 456 13.14 4.66 -2.08
C THR A 456 14.43 5.40 -2.42
N GLN A 457 14.34 6.59 -3.03
CA GLN A 457 15.49 7.40 -3.42
C GLN A 457 16.00 8.34 -2.30
N PRO A 458 17.24 8.85 -2.38
CA PRO A 458 17.70 9.94 -1.54
C PRO A 458 16.81 11.18 -1.69
N ALA A 459 16.65 11.97 -0.62
CA ALA A 459 15.76 13.12 -0.57
C ALA A 459 15.88 14.09 -1.79
N PRO A 460 17.09 14.45 -2.29
CA PRO A 460 17.20 15.33 -3.46
C PRO A 460 16.66 14.69 -4.75
N SER A 461 16.83 13.39 -4.95
CA SER A 461 16.30 12.68 -6.12
C SER A 461 14.78 12.57 -6.08
N ALA A 462 14.22 12.28 -4.91
CA ALA A 462 12.77 12.28 -4.69
C ALA A 462 12.17 13.65 -5.01
N LEU A 463 12.77 14.72 -4.48
CA LEU A 463 12.33 16.09 -4.76
C LEU A 463 12.39 16.44 -6.25
N ALA A 464 13.44 16.01 -6.96
CA ALA A 464 13.58 16.24 -8.41
C ALA A 464 12.45 15.55 -9.20
N VAL A 465 12.06 14.32 -8.83
CA VAL A 465 10.96 13.58 -9.46
C VAL A 465 9.62 14.28 -9.22
N PHE A 466 9.34 14.74 -7.99
CA PHE A 466 8.10 15.48 -7.68
C PHE A 466 8.05 16.84 -8.39
N LEU A 467 9.17 17.53 -8.51
CA LEU A 467 9.26 18.78 -9.27
C LEU A 467 9.03 18.52 -10.77
N ALA A 468 9.59 17.45 -11.33
CA ALA A 468 9.36 17.08 -12.72
C ALA A 468 7.90 16.74 -13.00
N LEU A 469 7.23 16.00 -12.08
CA LEU A 469 5.81 15.67 -12.16
C LEU A 469 4.94 16.95 -12.13
N GLY A 470 5.21 17.87 -11.18
CA GLY A 470 4.52 19.14 -11.08
C GLY A 470 4.75 20.05 -12.29
N LEU A 471 5.97 20.05 -12.83
CA LEU A 471 6.31 20.79 -14.05
C LEU A 471 5.54 20.21 -15.25
N GLY A 472 5.46 18.88 -15.39
CA GLY A 472 4.67 18.21 -16.43
C GLY A 472 3.19 18.61 -16.39
N LEU A 473 2.59 18.68 -15.19
CA LEU A 473 1.22 19.13 -15.01
C LEU A 473 1.03 20.59 -15.39
N ALA A 474 1.97 21.48 -15.06
CA ALA A 474 1.90 22.91 -15.39
C ALA A 474 2.26 23.21 -16.85
N LEU A 475 2.92 22.30 -17.55
CA LEU A 475 3.56 22.51 -18.86
C LEU A 475 2.59 23.01 -19.94
N PRO A 476 1.37 22.48 -20.14
CA PRO A 476 0.45 22.99 -21.17
C PRO A 476 0.10 24.46 -20.95
N TYR A 477 -0.18 24.85 -19.73
CA TYR A 477 -0.51 26.24 -19.39
C TYR A 477 0.70 27.16 -19.51
N LEU A 478 1.87 26.69 -19.13
CA LEU A 478 3.14 27.42 -19.22
C LEU A 478 3.50 27.69 -20.71
N VAL A 479 3.41 26.68 -21.57
CA VAL A 479 3.69 26.81 -23.01
C VAL A 479 2.75 27.80 -23.66
N LEU A 480 1.43 27.74 -23.36
CA LEU A 480 0.45 28.68 -23.87
C LEU A 480 0.67 30.13 -23.40
N SER A 481 1.25 30.31 -22.21
CA SER A 481 1.55 31.62 -21.66
C SER A 481 2.87 32.22 -22.21
N LEU A 482 3.86 31.37 -22.55
CA LEU A 482 5.14 31.79 -23.06
C LEU A 482 5.16 32.00 -24.58
N ALA A 483 4.38 31.19 -25.32
CA ALA A 483 4.33 31.19 -26.77
C ALA A 483 2.92 31.55 -27.29
N PRO A 484 2.55 32.85 -27.32
CA PRO A 484 1.22 33.28 -27.75
C PRO A 484 0.90 32.94 -29.21
N ALA A 485 1.91 32.64 -30.04
CA ALA A 485 1.73 32.20 -31.43
C ALA A 485 1.00 30.83 -31.52
N TRP A 486 1.19 29.93 -30.57
CA TRP A 486 0.56 28.61 -30.54
C TRP A 486 -0.95 28.67 -30.23
N ARG A 487 -1.47 29.81 -29.72
CA ARG A 487 -2.90 30.06 -29.55
C ARG A 487 -3.68 29.97 -30.85
N ARG A 488 -3.05 30.27 -31.98
CA ARG A 488 -3.69 30.20 -33.32
C ARG A 488 -4.01 28.77 -33.75
N TRP A 489 -3.32 27.77 -33.16
CA TRP A 489 -3.50 26.34 -33.44
C TRP A 489 -4.51 25.67 -32.51
N LEU A 490 -4.94 26.36 -31.44
CA LEU A 490 -5.99 25.80 -30.57
C LEU A 490 -7.34 25.91 -31.29
N PRO A 491 -8.09 24.78 -31.35
CA PRO A 491 -9.44 24.80 -31.88
C PRO A 491 -10.29 25.73 -30.99
N ARG A 492 -11.10 26.56 -31.63
CA ARG A 492 -12.00 27.48 -30.92
C ARG A 492 -12.94 26.67 -30.01
N PRO A 493 -13.20 27.15 -28.77
CA PRO A 493 -14.16 26.51 -27.89
C PRO A 493 -15.52 26.41 -28.57
N GLY A 494 -16.08 25.20 -28.58
CA GLY A 494 -17.35 24.95 -29.31
C GLY A 494 -18.03 23.67 -28.75
N PRO A 495 -19.13 23.25 -29.39
CA PRO A 495 -19.90 22.07 -28.94
C PRO A 495 -19.13 20.77 -28.79
N TRP A 496 -17.96 20.65 -29.46
CA TRP A 496 -17.08 19.49 -29.37
C TRP A 496 -16.49 19.32 -27.95
N MET A 497 -16.27 20.43 -27.24
CA MET A 497 -15.71 20.41 -25.88
C MET A 497 -16.74 19.89 -24.87
N GLU A 498 -18.03 20.22 -25.10
CA GLU A 498 -19.14 19.70 -24.30
C GLU A 498 -19.32 18.19 -24.49
N ARG A 499 -19.22 17.72 -25.74
CA ARG A 499 -19.24 16.28 -26.06
C ARG A 499 -18.04 15.54 -25.46
N LEU A 500 -16.85 16.16 -25.49
CA LEU A 500 -15.66 15.57 -24.87
C LEU A 500 -15.81 15.43 -23.36
N LYS A 501 -16.37 16.44 -22.66
CA LYS A 501 -16.69 16.37 -21.23
C LYS A 501 -17.67 15.22 -20.92
N GLN A 502 -18.72 15.07 -21.72
CA GLN A 502 -19.72 14.01 -21.55
C GLN A 502 -19.13 12.60 -21.77
N VAL A 503 -18.27 12.44 -22.78
CA VAL A 503 -17.58 11.16 -23.03
C VAL A 503 -16.62 10.82 -21.89
N LEU A 504 -15.91 11.81 -21.33
CA LEU A 504 -15.00 11.61 -20.20
C LEU A 504 -15.72 11.46 -18.85
N ALA A 505 -16.99 11.86 -18.75
CA ALA A 505 -17.81 11.62 -17.56
C ALA A 505 -18.30 10.16 -17.45
N PHE A 506 -18.31 9.40 -18.57
CA PHE A 506 -18.83 8.03 -18.58
C PHE A 506 -17.96 7.01 -17.82
N PRO A 507 -16.62 7.05 -17.85
CA PRO A 507 -15.78 6.14 -17.09
C PRO A 507 -15.59 6.54 -15.60
N LEU A 508 -16.16 7.64 -15.13
CA LEU A 508 -16.14 8.13 -13.75
C LEU A 508 -17.34 7.63 -12.96
#